data_d759f876cc8678c39723b1123c7dc231
#
_entry.id   d759f876cc8678c39723b1123c7dc231
#
_cell.length_a   1.000
_cell.length_b   1.000
_cell.length_c   1.000
_cell.angle_alpha   90.00
_cell.angle_beta   90.00
_cell.angle_gamma   90.00
#
_symmetry.space_group_name_H-M   'P 1'
#
loop_
_entity.id
_entity.type
_entity.pdbx_description
1 polymer ?
#
loop_
_entity_poly.entity_id
_entity_poly.type
_entity_poly.pdbx_seq_one_letter_code
_entity_poly.pdbx_strand_id
1 'polypeptide(L)'
;MNNKYSIAILLPTRSRTDALTSSVTSIVDLAHDVSQIQLMFGFDDDDQTGLNHFHQVIRPYLDQRRVAYEAQAFKSMGYAGLNKYYNHLAKSADADWLFVWNDDAVMQTKDWDSVIKQHTGKFKLLKVHTHNEHPYSIFPIVPRAWYNLTTHLSRHQMIDAELSQMAFLLDVMQVIDVDVVHNQVELTKDATDPLKPKVRFEGDPTNPGDFHYPQNGAQRFQDCGVIAEYMRNNGLDTSHWEGVISGKKYAWEKLIELDVNRQMSQFVMEVDEHGKVMSYKQDEKAEAVRNILAK
;
A
#
# COMPACT_ATOMS: atom_id res chain seq x y z
N MET A 1 -0.29 7.94 23.32
CA MET A 1 0.65 8.97 22.81
C MET A 1 -0.06 9.65 21.66
N ASN A 2 -0.09 10.96 21.60
CA ASN A 2 -0.62 11.67 20.44
C ASN A 2 0.50 11.78 19.42
N ASN A 3 0.33 11.20 18.24
CA ASN A 3 1.27 11.38 17.14
C ASN A 3 1.23 12.84 16.65
N LYS A 4 2.34 13.28 16.05
CA LYS A 4 2.49 14.67 15.59
C LYS A 4 1.69 14.95 14.32
N TYR A 5 1.54 13.94 13.46
CA TYR A 5 0.85 14.05 12.17
C TYR A 5 -0.34 13.10 12.12
N SER A 6 -1.28 13.40 11.25
CA SER A 6 -2.42 12.52 11.00
C SER A 6 -2.03 11.36 10.06
N ILE A 7 -1.23 11.64 9.03
CA ILE A 7 -0.92 10.67 7.97
C ILE A 7 0.56 10.73 7.62
N ALA A 8 1.25 9.59 7.61
CA ALA A 8 2.57 9.44 7.02
C ALA A 8 2.49 8.65 5.71
N ILE A 9 3.02 9.22 4.63
CA ILE A 9 3.17 8.57 3.34
C ILE A 9 4.54 7.88 3.30
N LEU A 10 4.56 6.57 3.19
CA LEU A 10 5.77 5.76 3.14
C LEU A 10 6.15 5.51 1.67
N LEU A 11 7.22 6.12 1.19
CA LEU A 11 7.55 6.22 -0.23
C LEU A 11 9.01 5.80 -0.49
N PRO A 12 9.29 4.50 -0.63
CA PRO A 12 10.56 4.05 -1.19
C PRO A 12 10.60 4.36 -2.70
N THR A 13 11.75 4.80 -3.20
CA THR A 13 11.93 5.20 -4.60
C THR A 13 13.34 4.90 -5.09
N ARG A 14 13.49 4.69 -6.41
CA ARG A 14 14.79 4.52 -7.08
C ARG A 14 14.72 5.03 -8.52
N SER A 15 15.54 6.05 -8.82
CA SER A 15 15.86 6.55 -10.18
C SER A 15 14.69 6.99 -11.07
N ARG A 16 13.44 6.98 -10.59
CA ARG A 16 12.22 7.36 -11.33
C ARG A 16 11.84 8.82 -11.06
N THR A 17 12.67 9.77 -11.49
CA THR A 17 12.56 11.18 -11.13
C THR A 17 11.24 11.85 -11.50
N ASP A 18 10.76 11.62 -12.72
CA ASP A 18 9.51 12.23 -13.21
C ASP A 18 8.28 11.61 -12.53
N ALA A 19 8.28 10.30 -12.36
CA ALA A 19 7.23 9.60 -11.63
C ALA A 19 7.17 10.09 -10.18
N LEU A 20 8.31 10.16 -9.49
CA LEU A 20 8.41 10.70 -8.13
C LEU A 20 7.86 12.12 -8.03
N THR A 21 8.21 13.00 -9.00
CA THR A 21 7.70 14.37 -9.02
C THR A 21 6.18 14.39 -9.17
N SER A 22 5.63 13.65 -10.13
CA SER A 22 4.18 13.57 -10.35
C SER A 22 3.45 13.01 -9.13
N SER A 23 4.03 11.98 -8.52
CA SER A 23 3.50 11.35 -7.31
C SER A 23 3.45 12.34 -6.14
N VAL A 24 4.57 12.96 -5.81
CA VAL A 24 4.67 13.90 -4.67
C VAL A 24 3.80 15.13 -4.88
N THR A 25 3.80 15.70 -6.07
CA THR A 25 2.96 16.89 -6.37
C THR A 25 1.47 16.56 -6.27
N SER A 26 1.04 15.39 -6.74
CA SER A 26 -0.37 14.98 -6.63
C SER A 26 -0.81 14.80 -5.17
N ILE A 27 0.03 14.21 -4.31
CA ILE A 27 -0.25 14.07 -2.88
C ILE A 27 -0.42 15.45 -2.23
N VAL A 28 0.52 16.36 -2.48
CA VAL A 28 0.58 17.66 -1.79
C VAL A 28 -0.46 18.64 -2.32
N ASP A 29 -0.61 18.74 -3.64
CA ASP A 29 -1.51 19.73 -4.26
C ASP A 29 -3.00 19.38 -4.07
N LEU A 30 -3.32 18.12 -3.88
CA LEU A 30 -4.70 17.67 -3.64
C LEU A 30 -5.04 17.48 -2.16
N ALA A 31 -4.10 17.68 -1.25
CA ALA A 31 -4.36 17.60 0.18
C ALA A 31 -5.13 18.84 0.68
N HIS A 32 -6.03 18.63 1.64
CA HIS A 32 -6.72 19.69 2.35
C HIS A 32 -5.81 20.41 3.34
N ASP A 33 -5.04 19.67 4.12
CA ASP A 33 -4.16 20.21 5.16
C ASP A 33 -2.79 19.50 5.16
N VAL A 34 -1.87 20.05 4.38
CA VAL A 34 -0.51 19.53 4.24
C VAL A 34 0.29 19.55 5.55
N SER A 35 -0.09 20.38 6.53
CA SER A 35 0.59 20.45 7.82
C SER A 35 0.40 19.19 8.68
N GLN A 36 -0.60 18.39 8.35
CA GLN A 36 -0.93 17.13 9.00
C GLN A 36 -0.37 15.89 8.28
N ILE A 37 0.42 16.12 7.24
CA ILE A 37 1.02 15.05 6.41
C ILE A 37 2.54 15.02 6.64
N GLN A 38 3.09 13.82 6.77
CA GLN A 38 4.51 13.56 6.79
C GLN A 38 4.89 12.68 5.60
N LEU A 39 5.83 13.11 4.75
CA LEU A 39 6.37 12.32 3.66
C LEU A 39 7.66 11.63 4.09
N MET A 40 7.70 10.30 4.02
CA MET A 40 8.81 9.47 4.43
C MET A 40 9.46 8.85 3.19
N PHE A 41 10.60 9.39 2.77
CA PHE A 41 11.32 8.91 1.58
C PHE A 41 12.38 7.86 1.95
N GLY A 42 12.42 6.78 1.17
CA GLY A 42 13.48 5.77 1.24
C GLY A 42 14.22 5.68 -0.09
N PHE A 43 15.51 5.97 -0.08
CA PHE A 43 16.40 5.88 -1.24
C PHE A 43 17.39 4.76 -1.07
N ASP A 44 17.86 4.20 -2.17
CA ASP A 44 19.08 3.38 -2.15
C ASP A 44 20.31 4.30 -2.06
N ASP A 45 21.33 3.89 -1.31
CA ASP A 45 22.57 4.67 -1.10
C ASP A 45 23.40 4.82 -2.39
N ASP A 46 23.19 3.96 -3.36
CA ASP A 46 23.80 3.99 -4.68
C ASP A 46 22.95 4.73 -5.74
N ASP A 47 21.76 5.23 -5.41
CA ASP A 47 20.89 5.97 -6.32
C ASP A 47 21.19 7.49 -6.31
N GLN A 48 22.32 7.86 -6.89
CA GLN A 48 22.70 9.27 -6.99
C GLN A 48 21.71 10.12 -7.80
N THR A 49 21.05 9.52 -8.80
CA THR A 49 20.06 10.22 -9.62
C THR A 49 18.83 10.60 -8.80
N GLY A 50 18.25 9.66 -8.06
CA GLY A 50 17.11 9.91 -7.18
C GLY A 50 17.45 10.88 -6.06
N LEU A 51 18.62 10.71 -5.40
CA LEU A 51 19.07 11.60 -4.32
C LEU A 51 19.29 13.03 -4.82
N ASN A 52 19.96 13.21 -5.97
CA ASN A 52 20.16 14.53 -6.55
C ASN A 52 18.82 15.19 -6.93
N HIS A 53 17.91 14.44 -7.54
CA HIS A 53 16.59 14.94 -7.87
C HIS A 53 15.79 15.35 -6.62
N PHE A 54 15.84 14.54 -5.58
CA PHE A 54 15.23 14.89 -4.29
C PHE A 54 15.75 16.23 -3.78
N HIS A 55 17.07 16.43 -3.73
CA HIS A 55 17.66 17.66 -3.21
C HIS A 55 17.40 18.89 -4.08
N GLN A 56 17.36 18.72 -5.40
CA GLN A 56 17.24 19.84 -6.34
C GLN A 56 15.79 20.21 -6.69
N VAL A 57 14.87 19.28 -6.62
CA VAL A 57 13.48 19.46 -7.08
C VAL A 57 12.47 19.21 -5.95
N ILE A 58 12.48 18.02 -5.36
CA ILE A 58 11.43 17.60 -4.42
C ILE A 58 11.52 18.39 -3.11
N ARG A 59 12.70 18.46 -2.51
CA ARG A 59 12.91 19.16 -1.24
C ARG A 59 12.54 20.64 -1.32
N PRO A 60 13.01 21.44 -2.31
CA PRO A 60 12.60 22.84 -2.43
C PRO A 60 11.08 23.02 -2.57
N TYR A 61 10.42 22.13 -3.31
CA TYR A 61 8.96 22.13 -3.45
C TYR A 61 8.27 21.89 -2.10
N LEU A 62 8.71 20.88 -1.33
CA LEU A 62 8.15 20.58 -0.02
C LEU A 62 8.40 21.69 1.00
N ASP A 63 9.61 22.26 1.00
CA ASP A 63 9.97 23.40 1.86
C ASP A 63 9.07 24.62 1.57
N GLN A 64 8.83 24.93 0.29
CA GLN A 64 7.93 26.00 -0.12
C GLN A 64 6.50 25.77 0.35
N ARG A 65 6.02 24.53 0.29
CA ARG A 65 4.67 24.11 0.71
C ARG A 65 4.55 23.86 2.21
N ARG A 66 5.67 23.91 2.95
CA ARG A 66 5.76 23.64 4.38
C ARG A 66 5.24 22.24 4.77
N VAL A 67 5.48 21.27 3.90
CA VAL A 67 5.17 19.87 4.15
C VAL A 67 6.29 19.23 4.98
N ALA A 68 5.93 18.48 6.01
CA ALA A 68 6.91 17.73 6.78
C ALA A 68 7.43 16.53 5.98
N TYR A 69 8.74 16.32 5.99
CA TYR A 69 9.34 15.15 5.35
C TYR A 69 10.57 14.65 6.10
N GLU A 70 10.90 13.41 5.84
CA GLU A 70 12.15 12.76 6.22
C GLU A 70 12.65 11.96 5.01
N ALA A 71 13.95 12.02 4.73
CA ALA A 71 14.58 11.27 3.64
C ALA A 71 15.72 10.43 4.21
N GLN A 72 15.66 9.13 4.00
CA GLN A 72 16.63 8.16 4.48
C GLN A 72 17.27 7.44 3.30
N ALA A 73 18.59 7.28 3.33
CA ALA A 73 19.33 6.44 2.39
C ALA A 73 19.65 5.09 3.06
N PHE A 74 19.34 4.02 2.38
CA PHE A 74 19.56 2.65 2.83
C PHE A 74 20.54 1.95 1.90
N LYS A 75 21.30 1.00 2.42
CA LYS A 75 22.03 0.08 1.56
C LYS A 75 21.04 -0.59 0.61
N SER A 76 21.34 -0.57 -0.69
CA SER A 76 20.46 -1.13 -1.71
C SER A 76 20.11 -2.60 -1.40
N MET A 77 18.82 -2.88 -1.30
CA MET A 77 18.28 -4.20 -1.00
C MET A 77 17.51 -4.79 -2.18
N GLY A 78 17.30 -4.00 -3.22
CA GLY A 78 16.52 -4.39 -4.39
C GLY A 78 15.05 -4.66 -4.06
N TYR A 79 14.31 -5.16 -5.06
CA TYR A 79 12.87 -5.44 -4.90
C TYR A 79 12.58 -6.49 -3.81
N ALA A 80 13.44 -7.50 -3.67
CA ALA A 80 13.28 -8.54 -2.63
C ALA A 80 13.35 -7.98 -1.19
N GLY A 81 13.94 -6.80 -1.02
CA GLY A 81 14.02 -6.08 0.26
C GLY A 81 12.96 -5.00 0.45
N LEU A 82 11.98 -4.87 -0.44
CA LEU A 82 11.00 -3.76 -0.44
C LEU A 82 10.28 -3.61 0.91
N ASN A 83 9.89 -4.71 1.55
CA ASN A 83 9.30 -4.69 2.89
C ASN A 83 10.21 -4.03 3.94
N LYS A 84 11.52 -4.17 3.81
CA LYS A 84 12.47 -3.59 4.77
C LYS A 84 12.48 -2.07 4.69
N TYR A 85 12.39 -1.50 3.48
CA TYR A 85 12.26 -0.05 3.32
C TYR A 85 10.99 0.45 4.02
N TYR A 86 9.83 -0.12 3.72
CA TYR A 86 8.57 0.29 4.34
C TYR A 86 8.58 0.11 5.86
N ASN A 87 9.15 -0.98 6.37
CA ASN A 87 9.26 -1.20 7.80
C ASN A 87 10.16 -0.15 8.49
N HIS A 88 11.26 0.24 7.85
CA HIS A 88 12.14 1.31 8.36
C HIS A 88 11.43 2.66 8.35
N LEU A 89 10.78 3.03 7.25
CA LEU A 89 10.02 4.27 7.14
C LEU A 89 8.88 4.31 8.15
N ALA A 90 8.13 3.21 8.29
CA ALA A 90 7.07 3.09 9.29
C ALA A 90 7.58 3.25 10.71
N LYS A 91 8.78 2.72 11.03
CA LYS A 91 9.39 2.85 12.36
C LYS A 91 9.66 4.30 12.71
N SER A 92 10.15 5.11 11.76
CA SER A 92 10.53 6.52 11.98
C SER A 92 9.34 7.47 11.88
N ALA A 93 8.27 7.10 11.20
CA ALA A 93 7.09 7.95 11.02
C ALA A 93 6.41 8.26 12.36
N ASP A 94 5.92 9.48 12.53
CA ASP A 94 5.20 9.96 13.72
C ASP A 94 3.78 10.40 13.34
N ALA A 95 2.94 9.43 12.92
CA ALA A 95 1.60 9.68 12.42
C ALA A 95 0.60 8.62 12.87
N ASP A 96 -0.69 8.99 12.88
CA ASP A 96 -1.80 8.10 13.26
C ASP A 96 -2.05 7.02 12.20
N TRP A 97 -1.90 7.39 10.93
CA TRP A 97 -2.06 6.52 9.78
C TRP A 97 -0.76 6.36 9.01
N LEU A 98 -0.46 5.14 8.58
CA LEU A 98 0.67 4.78 7.73
C LEU A 98 0.14 4.40 6.37
N PHE A 99 0.45 5.18 5.35
CA PHE A 99 0.00 4.99 3.98
C PHE A 99 1.15 4.42 3.16
N VAL A 100 1.06 3.16 2.78
CA VAL A 100 2.01 2.50 1.86
C VAL A 100 1.81 3.08 0.47
N TRP A 101 2.87 3.63 -0.13
CA TRP A 101 2.77 4.39 -1.37
C TRP A 101 3.93 4.06 -2.30
N ASN A 102 3.71 4.12 -3.62
CA ASN A 102 4.73 3.91 -4.65
C ASN A 102 5.01 5.24 -5.39
N ASP A 103 6.22 5.39 -5.89
CA ASP A 103 6.64 6.60 -6.63
C ASP A 103 5.99 6.73 -8.03
N ASP A 104 5.32 5.68 -8.54
CA ASP A 104 4.53 5.68 -9.76
C ASP A 104 3.01 5.78 -9.52
N ALA A 105 2.61 6.06 -8.27
CA ALA A 105 1.23 6.31 -7.91
C ALA A 105 0.89 7.81 -7.96
N VAL A 106 -0.31 8.14 -8.45
CA VAL A 106 -0.78 9.53 -8.58
C VAL A 106 -2.15 9.66 -7.92
N MET A 107 -2.22 10.50 -6.88
CA MET A 107 -3.46 10.84 -6.21
C MET A 107 -4.42 11.55 -7.17
N GLN A 108 -5.70 11.19 -7.15
CA GLN A 108 -6.73 11.79 -8.00
C GLN A 108 -7.77 12.56 -7.18
N THR A 109 -7.97 12.19 -5.93
CA THR A 109 -9.03 12.76 -5.09
C THR A 109 -8.55 14.02 -4.39
N LYS A 110 -9.28 15.11 -4.60
CA LYS A 110 -9.09 16.34 -3.82
C LYS A 110 -9.52 16.12 -2.37
N ASP A 111 -8.81 16.75 -1.44
CA ASP A 111 -9.06 16.66 0.00
C ASP A 111 -9.00 15.21 0.56
N TRP A 112 -8.22 14.34 -0.09
CA TRP A 112 -8.06 12.92 0.24
C TRP A 112 -7.67 12.65 1.70
N ASP A 113 -6.87 13.53 2.30
CA ASP A 113 -6.45 13.45 3.69
C ASP A 113 -7.63 13.62 4.65
N SER A 114 -8.61 14.44 4.30
CA SER A 114 -9.84 14.62 5.08
C SER A 114 -10.70 13.35 5.08
N VAL A 115 -10.72 12.61 3.96
CA VAL A 115 -11.42 11.31 3.88
C VAL A 115 -10.78 10.31 4.84
N ILE A 116 -9.45 10.19 4.85
CA ILE A 116 -8.74 9.30 5.77
C ILE A 116 -8.98 9.69 7.23
N LYS A 117 -8.94 10.99 7.55
CA LYS A 117 -9.14 11.51 8.92
C LYS A 117 -10.51 11.15 9.52
N GLN A 118 -11.56 10.94 8.71
CA GLN A 118 -12.87 10.50 9.18
C GLN A 118 -12.85 9.11 9.84
N HIS A 119 -11.78 8.36 9.60
CA HIS A 119 -11.57 7.03 10.17
C HIS A 119 -10.64 7.03 11.39
N THR A 120 -10.17 8.20 11.86
CA THR A 120 -9.30 8.30 13.04
C THR A 120 -9.95 7.65 14.26
N GLY A 121 -9.17 6.85 14.97
CA GLY A 121 -9.63 6.06 16.11
C GLY A 121 -10.27 4.71 15.76
N LYS A 122 -10.49 4.41 14.48
CA LYS A 122 -10.95 3.09 14.03
C LYS A 122 -9.73 2.17 13.76
N PHE A 123 -9.85 0.90 14.12
CA PHE A 123 -8.87 -0.11 13.75
C PHE A 123 -9.29 -0.79 12.43
N LYS A 124 -8.94 -0.18 11.32
CA LYS A 124 -9.26 -0.66 9.96
C LYS A 124 -8.05 -0.52 9.05
N LEU A 125 -7.90 -1.42 8.10
CA LEU A 125 -7.13 -1.18 6.89
C LEU A 125 -8.03 -0.45 5.90
N LEU A 126 -7.65 0.76 5.51
CA LEU A 126 -8.38 1.52 4.51
C LEU A 126 -7.84 1.19 3.12
N LYS A 127 -8.74 0.82 2.23
CA LYS A 127 -8.46 0.51 0.83
C LYS A 127 -8.94 1.66 -0.04
N VAL A 128 -8.03 2.25 -0.82
CA VAL A 128 -8.36 3.24 -1.84
C VAL A 128 -8.84 2.55 -3.12
N HIS A 129 -9.60 3.27 -3.95
CA HIS A 129 -9.91 2.84 -5.30
C HIS A 129 -8.68 2.96 -6.19
N THR A 130 -8.47 1.95 -7.02
CA THR A 130 -7.46 1.98 -8.06
C THR A 130 -8.13 1.70 -9.40
N HIS A 131 -7.53 2.18 -10.48
CA HIS A 131 -8.10 2.00 -11.81
C HIS A 131 -8.41 0.53 -12.17
N ASN A 132 -7.73 -0.43 -11.56
CA ASN A 132 -7.92 -1.86 -11.81
C ASN A 132 -8.73 -2.57 -10.71
N GLU A 133 -9.30 -1.83 -9.74
CA GLU A 133 -10.11 -2.38 -8.64
C GLU A 133 -9.59 -3.74 -8.11
N HIS A 134 -8.29 -3.80 -7.90
CA HIS A 134 -7.64 -5.03 -7.46
C HIS A 134 -8.29 -5.53 -6.15
N PRO A 135 -8.45 -6.86 -5.93
CA PRO A 135 -9.01 -7.39 -4.68
C PRO A 135 -8.22 -6.98 -3.45
N TYR A 136 -6.90 -6.87 -3.59
CA TYR A 136 -6.04 -6.31 -2.53
C TYR A 136 -6.06 -4.78 -2.53
N SER A 137 -5.71 -4.20 -1.38
CA SER A 137 -5.38 -2.79 -1.31
C SER A 137 -3.98 -2.58 -1.84
N ILE A 138 -3.84 -2.12 -3.08
CA ILE A 138 -2.51 -1.85 -3.70
C ILE A 138 -1.75 -0.79 -2.89
N PHE A 139 -2.47 0.17 -2.34
CA PHE A 139 -1.96 1.22 -1.48
C PHE A 139 -2.65 1.16 -0.12
N PRO A 140 -2.30 0.19 0.75
CA PRO A 140 -2.96 0.04 2.03
C PRO A 140 -2.62 1.19 2.98
N ILE A 141 -3.65 1.63 3.71
CA ILE A 141 -3.51 2.60 4.79
C ILE A 141 -3.86 1.87 6.08
N VAL A 142 -2.90 1.78 6.99
CA VAL A 142 -3.10 1.09 8.26
C VAL A 142 -2.92 2.04 9.44
N PRO A 143 -3.65 1.84 10.55
CA PRO A 143 -3.42 2.65 11.74
C PRO A 143 -2.04 2.37 12.34
N ARG A 144 -1.42 3.35 12.97
CA ARG A 144 -0.15 3.20 13.68
C ARG A 144 -0.16 2.01 14.66
N ALA A 145 -1.31 1.76 15.27
CA ALA A 145 -1.49 0.63 16.18
C ALA A 145 -1.15 -0.72 15.53
N TRP A 146 -1.42 -0.89 14.23
CA TRP A 146 -1.04 -2.10 13.49
C TRP A 146 0.46 -2.36 13.58
N TYR A 147 1.26 -1.35 13.19
CA TYR A 147 2.72 -1.45 13.26
C TYR A 147 3.21 -1.68 14.71
N ASN A 148 2.62 -0.99 15.68
CA ASN A 148 3.02 -1.12 17.08
C ASN A 148 2.78 -2.52 17.65
N LEU A 149 1.75 -3.22 17.14
CA LEU A 149 1.42 -4.60 17.55
C LEU A 149 2.35 -5.63 16.91
N THR A 150 2.61 -5.50 15.61
CA THR A 150 3.38 -6.48 14.84
C THR A 150 4.87 -6.15 14.76
N THR A 151 5.26 -4.90 15.09
CA THR A 151 6.62 -4.33 14.94
C THR A 151 7.14 -4.25 13.51
N HIS A 152 6.27 -4.48 12.52
CA HIS A 152 6.52 -4.38 11.09
C HIS A 152 5.19 -4.15 10.36
N LEU A 153 5.24 -3.74 9.10
CA LEU A 153 4.08 -3.75 8.19
C LEU A 153 3.98 -5.09 7.48
N SER A 154 5.10 -5.59 7.00
CA SER A 154 5.16 -6.83 6.24
C SER A 154 6.51 -7.53 6.43
N ARG A 155 6.50 -8.85 6.34
CA ARG A 155 7.69 -9.71 6.31
C ARG A 155 8.12 -10.07 4.89
N HIS A 156 7.26 -9.80 3.91
CA HIS A 156 7.46 -10.14 2.52
C HIS A 156 7.41 -8.89 1.62
N GLN A 157 8.08 -8.91 0.45
CA GLN A 157 8.08 -7.78 -0.49
C GLN A 157 6.71 -7.44 -1.07
N MET A 158 5.75 -8.38 -1.03
CA MET A 158 4.35 -8.14 -1.40
C MET A 158 3.55 -7.57 -0.22
N ILE A 159 3.86 -6.35 0.13
CA ILE A 159 3.28 -5.70 1.32
C ILE A 159 1.78 -5.51 1.17
N ASP A 160 1.35 -5.10 0.00
CA ASP A 160 -0.04 -4.90 -0.39
C ASP A 160 -0.87 -6.18 -0.19
N ALA A 161 -0.37 -7.29 -0.71
CA ALA A 161 -1.01 -8.59 -0.56
C ALA A 161 -1.01 -9.08 0.90
N GLU A 162 0.13 -8.93 1.61
CA GLU A 162 0.24 -9.39 3.00
C GLU A 162 -0.71 -8.64 3.93
N LEU A 163 -0.70 -7.31 3.87
CA LEU A 163 -1.59 -6.47 4.68
C LEU A 163 -3.06 -6.72 4.34
N SER A 164 -3.38 -6.87 3.04
CA SER A 164 -4.75 -7.13 2.61
C SER A 164 -5.25 -8.50 3.07
N GLN A 165 -4.43 -9.54 3.00
CA GLN A 165 -4.80 -10.86 3.50
C GLN A 165 -5.05 -10.85 5.01
N MET A 166 -4.17 -10.19 5.77
CA MET A 166 -4.36 -10.07 7.22
C MET A 166 -5.64 -9.28 7.55
N ALA A 167 -5.91 -8.18 6.83
CA ALA A 167 -7.12 -7.40 7.01
C ALA A 167 -8.39 -8.19 6.66
N PHE A 168 -8.33 -9.05 5.66
CA PHE A 168 -9.43 -9.93 5.30
C PHE A 168 -9.66 -11.03 6.36
N LEU A 169 -8.59 -11.67 6.84
CA LEU A 169 -8.68 -12.68 7.92
C LEU A 169 -9.28 -12.11 9.21
N LEU A 170 -9.07 -10.83 9.46
CA LEU A 170 -9.56 -10.12 10.65
C LEU A 170 -10.90 -9.39 10.42
N ASP A 171 -11.40 -9.33 9.19
CA ASP A 171 -12.57 -8.54 8.77
C ASP A 171 -12.43 -7.04 9.11
N VAL A 172 -11.26 -6.48 8.86
CA VAL A 172 -10.96 -5.07 9.16
C VAL A 172 -10.68 -4.23 7.93
N MET A 173 -10.90 -4.76 6.71
CA MET A 173 -10.75 -3.97 5.48
C MET A 173 -11.97 -3.06 5.28
N GLN A 174 -11.71 -1.81 4.91
CA GLN A 174 -12.75 -0.83 4.57
C GLN A 174 -12.33 -0.05 3.32
N VAL A 175 -13.16 -0.07 2.29
CA VAL A 175 -12.99 0.78 1.11
C VAL A 175 -13.39 2.22 1.45
N ILE A 176 -12.62 3.19 0.95
CA ILE A 176 -12.85 4.62 1.12
C ILE A 176 -12.88 5.35 -0.22
N ASP A 177 -13.55 6.49 -0.29
CA ASP A 177 -13.71 7.29 -1.51
C ASP A 177 -12.45 8.12 -1.83
N VAL A 178 -11.35 7.43 -2.05
CA VAL A 178 -10.08 8.00 -2.49
C VAL A 178 -9.62 7.23 -3.72
N ASP A 179 -9.41 7.94 -4.82
CA ASP A 179 -8.96 7.39 -6.09
C ASP A 179 -7.46 7.61 -6.29
N VAL A 180 -6.76 6.56 -6.70
CA VAL A 180 -5.34 6.57 -7.02
C VAL A 180 -5.10 5.88 -8.35
N VAL A 181 -4.37 6.51 -9.24
CA VAL A 181 -3.86 5.88 -10.47
C VAL A 181 -2.47 5.31 -10.17
N HIS A 182 -2.29 4.04 -10.48
CA HIS A 182 -1.00 3.36 -10.41
C HIS A 182 -0.43 3.25 -11.83
N ASN A 183 0.52 4.12 -12.18
CA ASN A 183 1.14 4.19 -13.50
C ASN A 183 2.13 3.02 -13.69
N GLN A 184 1.60 1.81 -13.72
CA GLN A 184 2.38 0.61 -14.00
C GLN A 184 2.84 0.58 -15.46
N VAL A 185 3.87 -0.23 -15.74
CA VAL A 185 4.41 -0.43 -17.09
C VAL A 185 3.33 -0.84 -18.09
N GLU A 186 2.34 -1.61 -17.64
CA GLU A 186 1.20 -2.03 -18.45
C GLU A 186 0.39 -0.83 -18.98
N LEU A 187 0.38 0.28 -18.23
CA LEU A 187 -0.30 1.52 -18.59
C LEU A 187 0.60 2.45 -19.39
N THR A 188 1.81 2.67 -18.90
CA THR A 188 2.77 3.60 -19.50
C THR A 188 3.45 3.03 -20.72
N LYS A 189 3.40 1.68 -20.90
CA LYS A 189 4.17 0.93 -21.91
C LYS A 189 5.67 1.17 -21.83
N ASP A 190 6.16 1.72 -20.74
CA ASP A 190 7.57 1.96 -20.51
C ASP A 190 8.28 0.63 -20.16
N ALA A 191 8.87 0.02 -21.16
CA ALA A 191 9.63 -1.22 -21.02
C ALA A 191 11.01 -1.00 -20.37
N THR A 192 11.40 0.24 -20.09
CA THR A 192 12.73 0.59 -19.58
C THR A 192 12.79 0.64 -18.04
N ASP A 193 11.68 0.44 -17.34
CA ASP A 193 11.66 0.42 -15.88
C ASP A 193 12.66 -0.63 -15.34
N PRO A 194 13.76 -0.19 -14.70
CA PRO A 194 14.80 -1.08 -14.21
C PRO A 194 14.32 -1.96 -13.04
N LEU A 195 13.20 -1.59 -12.41
CA LEU A 195 12.62 -2.31 -11.28
C LEU A 195 11.58 -3.33 -11.70
N LYS A 196 11.29 -3.47 -13.01
CA LYS A 196 10.36 -4.47 -13.50
C LYS A 196 10.84 -5.87 -13.06
N PRO A 197 10.16 -6.54 -12.14
CA PRO A 197 10.55 -7.90 -11.77
C PRO A 197 10.39 -8.79 -12.98
N LYS A 198 11.47 -9.50 -13.34
CA LYS A 198 11.49 -10.45 -14.46
C LYS A 198 10.55 -11.64 -14.26
N VAL A 199 10.13 -11.86 -13.01
CA VAL A 199 9.24 -12.95 -12.61
C VAL A 199 8.21 -12.37 -11.65
N ARG A 200 6.99 -12.19 -12.11
CA ARG A 200 5.84 -11.93 -11.26
C ARG A 200 5.15 -13.25 -10.96
N PHE A 201 5.31 -13.72 -9.72
CA PHE A 201 4.37 -14.61 -9.04
C PHE A 201 3.88 -15.84 -9.81
N GLU A 202 4.77 -16.68 -10.26
CA GLU A 202 4.45 -18.08 -10.43
C GLU A 202 4.46 -18.68 -9.03
N GLY A 203 3.29 -18.69 -8.35
CA GLY A 203 3.19 -19.14 -6.97
C GLY A 203 3.81 -20.52 -6.80
N ASP A 204 5.06 -20.58 -6.36
CA ASP A 204 5.76 -21.82 -6.05
C ASP A 204 5.79 -22.01 -4.52
N PRO A 205 4.83 -22.78 -3.97
CA PRO A 205 4.76 -23.00 -2.52
C PRO A 205 5.96 -23.78 -1.98
N THR A 206 6.87 -24.27 -2.83
CA THR A 206 8.10 -24.94 -2.41
C THR A 206 9.28 -23.99 -2.27
N ASN A 207 9.15 -22.76 -2.80
CA ASN A 207 10.18 -21.74 -2.72
C ASN A 207 10.03 -20.89 -1.44
N PRO A 208 11.00 -20.90 -0.51
CA PRO A 208 10.95 -20.08 0.72
C PRO A 208 10.80 -18.58 0.50
N GLY A 209 11.19 -18.08 -0.67
CA GLY A 209 11.02 -16.67 -1.08
C GLY A 209 9.65 -16.37 -1.68
N ASP A 210 8.78 -17.35 -1.85
CA ASP A 210 7.45 -17.17 -2.39
C ASP A 210 6.46 -16.71 -1.32
N PHE A 211 5.50 -15.87 -1.74
CA PHE A 211 4.45 -15.38 -0.86
C PHE A 211 3.58 -16.51 -0.28
N HIS A 212 3.32 -17.55 -1.06
CA HIS A 212 2.52 -18.71 -0.68
C HIS A 212 3.30 -19.79 0.07
N TYR A 213 4.58 -19.56 0.32
CA TYR A 213 5.35 -20.51 1.12
C TYR A 213 4.73 -20.70 2.51
N PRO A 214 4.54 -21.96 2.98
CA PRO A 214 3.74 -22.23 4.17
C PRO A 214 4.19 -21.47 5.43
N GLN A 215 5.49 -21.27 5.61
CA GLN A 215 6.02 -20.52 6.77
C GLN A 215 5.66 -19.03 6.69
N ASN A 216 5.61 -18.44 5.49
CA ASN A 216 5.18 -17.04 5.31
C ASN A 216 3.68 -16.92 5.66
N GLY A 217 2.86 -17.90 5.27
CA GLY A 217 1.47 -17.99 5.69
C GLY A 217 1.31 -18.12 7.20
N ALA A 218 2.08 -19.02 7.84
CA ALA A 218 2.05 -19.21 9.29
C ALA A 218 2.43 -17.95 10.06
N GLN A 219 3.40 -17.19 9.58
CA GLN A 219 3.80 -15.92 10.20
C GLN A 219 2.68 -14.87 10.12
N ARG A 220 2.05 -14.70 8.96
CA ARG A 220 0.88 -13.81 8.80
C ARG A 220 -0.25 -14.20 9.75
N PHE A 221 -0.49 -15.49 9.90
CA PHE A 221 -1.49 -16.01 10.81
C PHE A 221 -1.17 -15.70 12.28
N GLN A 222 0.10 -15.78 12.68
CA GLN A 222 0.55 -15.36 14.02
C GLN A 222 0.34 -13.86 14.24
N ASP A 223 0.69 -13.03 13.28
CA ASP A 223 0.48 -11.57 13.34
C ASP A 223 -1.01 -11.24 13.45
N CYS A 224 -1.89 -11.94 12.71
CA CYS A 224 -3.34 -11.84 12.87
C CYS A 224 -3.79 -12.21 14.30
N GLY A 225 -3.20 -13.23 14.91
CA GLY A 225 -3.50 -13.61 16.30
C GLY A 225 -3.19 -12.49 17.29
N VAL A 226 -2.04 -11.82 17.13
CA VAL A 226 -1.65 -10.67 17.95
C VAL A 226 -2.64 -9.51 17.79
N ILE A 227 -3.02 -9.21 16.55
CA ILE A 227 -3.99 -8.14 16.27
C ILE A 227 -5.37 -8.52 16.80
N ALA A 228 -5.82 -9.74 16.63
CA ALA A 228 -7.13 -10.22 17.13
C ALA A 228 -7.21 -10.14 18.67
N GLU A 229 -6.11 -10.43 19.38
CA GLU A 229 -6.04 -10.25 20.82
C GLU A 229 -6.20 -8.77 21.20
N TYR A 230 -5.50 -7.88 20.53
CA TYR A 230 -5.68 -6.43 20.72
C TYR A 230 -7.15 -6.01 20.44
N MET A 231 -7.73 -6.48 19.34
CA MET A 231 -9.13 -6.18 18.99
C MET A 231 -10.07 -6.61 20.12
N ARG A 232 -9.92 -7.84 20.61
CA ARG A 232 -10.74 -8.38 21.73
C ARG A 232 -10.60 -7.54 23.00
N ASN A 233 -9.36 -7.18 23.35
CA ASN A 233 -9.08 -6.37 24.54
C ASN A 233 -9.64 -4.93 24.46
N ASN A 234 -9.92 -4.46 23.25
CA ASN A 234 -10.53 -3.14 23.00
C ASN A 234 -12.04 -3.22 22.61
N GLY A 235 -12.67 -4.38 22.79
CA GLY A 235 -14.10 -4.56 22.51
C GLY A 235 -14.48 -4.52 21.05
N LEU A 236 -13.52 -4.75 20.13
CA LEU A 236 -13.76 -4.85 18.70
C LEU A 236 -14.21 -6.26 18.33
N ASP A 237 -14.99 -6.37 17.26
CA ASP A 237 -15.49 -7.66 16.79
C ASP A 237 -14.35 -8.56 16.27
N THR A 238 -14.25 -9.78 16.79
CA THR A 238 -13.30 -10.82 16.39
C THR A 238 -13.99 -12.08 15.86
N SER A 239 -15.28 -12.06 15.68
CA SER A 239 -16.09 -13.24 15.31
C SER A 239 -15.64 -13.85 13.99
N HIS A 240 -15.21 -13.05 13.04
CA HIS A 240 -14.68 -13.53 11.76
C HIS A 240 -13.39 -14.32 11.98
N TRP A 241 -12.44 -13.75 12.71
CA TRP A 241 -11.18 -14.43 13.06
C TRP A 241 -11.42 -15.75 13.80
N GLU A 242 -12.31 -15.76 14.76
CA GLU A 242 -12.70 -16.99 15.48
C GLU A 242 -13.30 -18.04 14.56
N GLY A 243 -14.08 -17.60 13.55
CA GLY A 243 -14.55 -18.45 12.48
C GLY A 243 -13.42 -19.04 11.63
N VAL A 244 -12.41 -18.24 11.31
CA VAL A 244 -11.21 -18.67 10.54
C VAL A 244 -10.43 -19.72 11.32
N ILE A 245 -10.05 -19.46 12.58
CA ILE A 245 -9.25 -20.40 13.37
C ILE A 245 -10.01 -21.70 13.72
N SER A 246 -11.33 -21.66 13.74
CA SER A 246 -12.18 -22.85 13.94
C SER A 246 -12.46 -23.63 12.66
N GLY A 247 -11.91 -23.22 11.51
CA GLY A 247 -12.12 -23.84 10.21
C GLY A 247 -13.53 -23.66 9.63
N LYS A 248 -14.33 -22.73 10.19
CA LYS A 248 -15.69 -22.42 9.71
C LYS A 248 -15.71 -21.36 8.60
N LYS A 249 -14.60 -20.68 8.36
CA LYS A 249 -14.44 -19.62 7.35
C LYS A 249 -13.30 -19.95 6.42
N TYR A 250 -13.53 -19.86 5.13
CA TYR A 250 -12.57 -20.13 4.05
C TYR A 250 -11.94 -18.84 3.51
N ALA A 251 -11.79 -17.85 4.36
CA ALA A 251 -11.28 -16.54 3.97
C ALA A 251 -9.91 -16.60 3.28
N TRP A 252 -9.04 -17.47 3.77
CA TRP A 252 -7.70 -17.66 3.22
C TRP A 252 -7.69 -18.29 1.82
N GLU A 253 -8.41 -19.41 1.65
CA GLU A 253 -8.50 -20.11 0.37
C GLU A 253 -9.13 -19.21 -0.70
N LYS A 254 -10.11 -18.41 -0.32
CA LYS A 254 -10.78 -17.49 -1.24
C LYS A 254 -9.85 -16.38 -1.71
N LEU A 255 -8.99 -15.84 -0.86
CA LEU A 255 -8.00 -14.86 -1.25
C LEU A 255 -6.90 -15.44 -2.13
N ILE A 256 -6.44 -16.67 -1.84
CA ILE A 256 -5.50 -17.39 -2.72
C ILE A 256 -6.16 -17.61 -4.09
N GLU A 257 -7.40 -18.06 -4.13
CA GLU A 257 -8.16 -18.23 -5.38
C GLU A 257 -8.23 -16.92 -6.18
N LEU A 258 -8.51 -15.80 -5.51
CA LEU A 258 -8.54 -14.47 -6.12
C LEU A 258 -7.16 -14.02 -6.60
N ASP A 259 -6.10 -14.37 -5.90
CA ASP A 259 -4.72 -14.03 -6.27
C ASP A 259 -4.23 -14.89 -7.46
N VAL A 260 -4.49 -16.19 -7.43
CA VAL A 260 -4.17 -17.11 -8.53
C VAL A 260 -4.95 -16.76 -9.79
N ASN A 261 -6.21 -16.35 -9.65
CA ASN A 261 -7.05 -15.89 -10.75
C ASN A 261 -6.84 -14.41 -11.12
N ARG A 262 -5.72 -13.83 -10.73
CA ARG A 262 -5.31 -12.44 -10.94
C ARG A 262 -5.37 -11.97 -12.40
N GLN A 263 -5.26 -12.87 -13.36
CA GLN A 263 -5.48 -12.59 -14.78
C GLN A 263 -6.92 -12.17 -15.11
N MET A 264 -7.80 -12.20 -14.12
CA MET A 264 -9.23 -12.01 -14.30
C MET A 264 -9.68 -10.56 -14.16
N SER A 265 -8.86 -9.65 -13.65
CA SER A 265 -9.17 -8.22 -13.55
C SER A 265 -8.32 -7.40 -14.52
N GLN A 266 -8.39 -7.70 -15.81
CA GLN A 266 -7.81 -6.82 -16.83
C GLN A 266 -8.79 -5.68 -17.11
N PHE A 267 -8.38 -4.47 -16.82
CA PHE A 267 -9.08 -3.26 -17.24
C PHE A 267 -8.67 -2.88 -18.63
N VAL A 268 -9.65 -2.53 -19.43
CA VAL A 268 -9.40 -1.79 -20.66
C VAL A 268 -9.46 -0.32 -20.29
N MET A 269 -8.28 0.31 -20.20
CA MET A 269 -8.17 1.75 -20.06
C MET A 269 -8.04 2.40 -21.43
N GLU A 270 -8.79 3.47 -21.61
CA GLU A 270 -8.56 4.40 -22.71
C GLU A 270 -7.66 5.52 -22.17
N VAL A 271 -6.50 5.67 -22.78
CA VAL A 271 -5.57 6.75 -22.47
C VAL A 271 -5.49 7.69 -23.67
N ASP A 272 -5.33 8.99 -23.42
CA ASP A 272 -5.05 9.95 -24.46
C ASP A 272 -3.60 9.82 -24.98
N GLU A 273 -3.26 10.63 -25.97
CA GLU A 273 -1.92 10.66 -26.59
C GLU A 273 -0.78 11.03 -25.61
N HIS A 274 -1.12 11.57 -24.44
CA HIS A 274 -0.21 11.94 -23.36
C HIS A 274 -0.18 10.91 -22.22
N GLY A 275 -0.89 9.77 -22.37
CA GLY A 275 -0.96 8.71 -21.36
C GLY A 275 -1.91 9.01 -20.19
N LYS A 276 -2.74 10.08 -20.30
CA LYS A 276 -3.75 10.39 -19.28
C LYS A 276 -4.95 9.47 -19.45
N VAL A 277 -5.37 8.85 -18.37
CA VAL A 277 -6.57 8.00 -18.36
C VAL A 277 -7.82 8.84 -18.62
N MET A 278 -8.50 8.57 -19.73
CA MET A 278 -9.74 9.23 -20.12
C MET A 278 -10.98 8.47 -19.66
N SER A 279 -10.92 7.15 -19.69
CA SER A 279 -11.96 6.29 -19.20
C SER A 279 -11.40 4.90 -18.84
N TYR A 280 -12.08 4.20 -17.95
CA TYR A 280 -11.84 2.78 -17.72
C TYR A 280 -13.17 2.04 -17.72
N LYS A 281 -13.22 0.92 -18.39
CA LYS A 281 -14.34 -0.02 -18.29
C LYS A 281 -14.04 -1.02 -17.20
N GLN A 282 -14.96 -1.13 -16.27
CA GLN A 282 -14.90 -2.14 -15.25
C GLN A 282 -15.23 -3.51 -15.89
N ASP A 283 -14.34 -4.49 -15.69
CA ASP A 283 -14.62 -5.86 -16.05
C ASP A 283 -15.72 -6.43 -15.12
N GLU A 284 -16.65 -7.23 -15.66
CA GLU A 284 -17.66 -7.96 -14.88
C GLU A 284 -17.08 -8.76 -13.71
N LYS A 285 -15.81 -9.15 -13.82
CA LYS A 285 -15.09 -9.87 -12.79
C LYS A 285 -14.66 -8.97 -11.62
N ALA A 286 -14.35 -7.70 -11.86
CA ALA A 286 -14.06 -6.74 -10.80
C ALA A 286 -15.31 -6.46 -9.95
N GLU A 287 -16.49 -6.48 -10.55
CA GLU A 287 -17.76 -6.40 -9.82
C GLU A 287 -17.99 -7.63 -8.93
N ALA A 288 -17.65 -8.82 -9.41
CA ALA A 288 -17.72 -10.04 -8.61
C ALA A 288 -16.77 -9.98 -7.40
N VAL A 289 -15.56 -9.44 -7.56
CA VAL A 289 -14.60 -9.23 -6.47
C VAL A 289 -15.12 -8.22 -5.46
N ARG A 290 -15.68 -7.09 -5.90
CA ARG A 290 -16.32 -6.10 -5.01
C ARG A 290 -17.42 -6.74 -4.18
N ASN A 291 -18.26 -7.53 -4.81
CA ASN A 291 -19.38 -8.22 -4.15
C ASN A 291 -18.91 -9.28 -3.13
N ILE A 292 -17.73 -9.84 -3.31
CA ILE A 292 -17.10 -10.75 -2.34
C ILE A 292 -16.53 -9.96 -1.16
N LEU A 293 -15.88 -8.82 -1.42
CA LEU A 293 -15.28 -7.98 -0.38
C LEU A 293 -16.31 -7.13 0.39
N ALA A 294 -17.50 -6.91 -0.18
CA ALA A 294 -18.59 -6.16 0.44
C ALA A 294 -19.50 -7.02 1.34
N LYS A 295 -19.34 -8.36 1.33
CA LYS A 295 -20.08 -9.33 2.16
C LYS A 295 -19.30 -9.70 3.40
#